data_ff826c17eb3983fe8a9b2454070d957f
#
_entry.id   ff826c17eb3983fe8a9b2454070d957f
#
_cell.length_a   1.000
_cell.length_b   1.000
_cell.length_c   1.000
_cell.angle_alpha   90.00
_cell.angle_beta   90.00
_cell.angle_gamma   90.00
#
_symmetry.space_group_name_H-M   'P 1'
#
loop_
_entity.id
_entity.type
_entity.pdbx_description
1 polymer ?
#
loop_
_entity_poly.entity_id
_entity_poly.type
_entity_poly.pdbx_seq_one_letter_code
_entity_poly.pdbx_strand_id
1 'polypeptide(L)'
;TSYIQNPDKTEQGELVSSYQCSPLTVDEEFMLTKRLYEQTTGRRQKSDVIAYQVRQSFRPGEVTPEEANKIGYEFAERFLKGKHAFIVATHTDRAHIHNHIIYNSTALDGTRKFRDFYFSALAVQRLSDLICLEHQLSVIQKKPYRERQKRILYPPKESNRDKLCTVIDNILLHDNCLLYTSPSP
;
A
#
# COMPACT_ATOMS: atom_id res chain seq x y z
N THR A 1 3.85 13.08 0.70
CA THR A 1 2.59 13.08 -0.11
C THR A 1 2.77 13.64 -1.51
N SER A 2 3.83 14.38 -1.82
CA SER A 2 4.07 14.98 -3.16
C SER A 2 3.88 14.01 -4.34
N TYR A 3 4.26 12.75 -4.19
CA TYR A 3 4.08 11.74 -5.25
C TYR A 3 2.60 11.47 -5.59
N ILE A 4 1.72 11.42 -4.59
CA ILE A 4 0.30 11.09 -4.80
C ILE A 4 -0.51 12.31 -5.28
N GLN A 5 0.00 13.51 -5.07
CA GLN A 5 -0.59 14.78 -5.51
C GLN A 5 0.00 15.27 -6.83
N ASN A 6 0.77 14.42 -7.53
CA ASN A 6 1.37 14.79 -8.81
C ASN A 6 0.28 15.27 -9.78
N PRO A 7 0.34 16.51 -10.29
CA PRO A 7 -0.66 17.09 -11.19
C PRO A 7 -0.91 16.23 -12.44
N ASP A 8 0.15 15.62 -12.99
CA ASP A 8 0.04 14.77 -14.18
C ASP A 8 -0.81 13.51 -13.96
N LYS A 9 -1.03 13.12 -12.69
CA LYS A 9 -1.75 11.89 -12.31
C LYS A 9 -3.13 12.14 -11.74
N THR A 10 -3.39 13.38 -11.29
CA THR A 10 -4.58 13.79 -10.57
C THR A 10 -5.38 14.86 -11.32
N GLU A 11 -5.25 14.91 -12.64
CA GLU A 11 -5.90 15.94 -13.49
C GLU A 11 -5.66 17.33 -12.92
N GLN A 12 -4.39 17.73 -12.81
CA GLN A 12 -3.93 19.00 -12.28
C GLN A 12 -4.37 19.29 -10.83
N GLY A 13 -4.66 18.26 -10.05
CA GLY A 13 -5.05 18.36 -8.64
C GLY A 13 -6.57 18.41 -8.40
N GLU A 14 -7.41 18.36 -9.43
CA GLU A 14 -8.86 18.35 -9.29
C GLU A 14 -9.37 17.06 -8.61
N LEU A 15 -8.62 15.95 -8.75
CA LEU A 15 -8.96 14.65 -8.16
C LEU A 15 -8.32 14.44 -6.78
N VAL A 16 -8.14 15.51 -6.02
CA VAL A 16 -7.60 15.48 -4.65
C VAL A 16 -8.63 16.02 -3.67
N SER A 17 -9.05 15.18 -2.72
CA SER A 17 -9.98 15.55 -1.65
C SER A 17 -9.30 15.40 -0.29
N SER A 18 -9.63 16.24 0.67
CA SER A 18 -9.05 16.18 2.01
C SER A 18 -10.09 16.41 3.10
N TYR A 19 -9.82 15.91 4.29
CA TYR A 19 -10.61 16.10 5.48
C TYR A 19 -9.73 16.57 6.62
N GLN A 20 -10.06 17.74 7.21
CA GLN A 20 -9.35 18.33 8.34
C GLN A 20 -7.84 18.54 8.11
N CYS A 21 -7.43 18.72 6.86
CA CYS A 21 -6.06 19.09 6.47
C CYS A 21 -6.08 19.77 5.10
N SER A 22 -5.08 20.59 4.82
CA SER A 22 -4.89 21.18 3.51
C SER A 22 -4.06 20.26 2.62
N PRO A 23 -4.46 20.00 1.36
CA PRO A 23 -3.65 19.22 0.43
C PRO A 23 -2.23 19.76 0.26
N LEU A 24 -2.05 21.08 0.32
CA LEU A 24 -0.76 21.73 0.10
C LEU A 24 0.22 21.55 1.26
N THR A 25 -0.28 21.48 2.50
CA THR A 25 0.53 21.49 3.74
C THR A 25 0.38 20.21 4.55
N VAL A 26 -0.27 19.18 4.00
CA VAL A 26 -0.62 17.93 4.73
C VAL A 26 0.59 17.25 5.39
N ASP A 27 1.76 17.29 4.76
CA ASP A 27 2.98 16.68 5.31
C ASP A 27 3.43 17.41 6.59
N GLU A 28 3.41 18.72 6.55
CA GLU A 28 3.77 19.57 7.69
C GLU A 28 2.74 19.46 8.82
N GLU A 29 1.46 19.44 8.47
CA GLU A 29 0.37 19.29 9.43
C GLU A 29 0.43 17.93 10.15
N PHE A 30 0.72 16.85 9.43
CA PHE A 30 0.88 15.52 10.04
C PHE A 30 2.11 15.45 10.95
N MET A 31 3.18 16.11 10.58
CA MET A 31 4.37 16.22 11.42
C MET A 31 4.12 17.07 12.67
N LEU A 32 3.38 18.16 12.52
CA LEU A 32 3.01 19.03 13.64
C LEU A 32 2.13 18.30 14.66
N THR A 33 1.09 17.63 14.19
CA THR A 33 0.18 16.86 15.07
C THR A 33 0.90 15.73 15.79
N LYS A 34 1.91 15.11 15.16
CA LYS A 34 2.76 14.12 15.81
C LYS A 34 3.56 14.74 16.95
N ARG A 35 4.22 15.89 16.72
CA ARG A 35 4.97 16.61 17.77
C ARG A 35 4.07 17.03 18.91
N LEU A 36 2.86 17.53 18.60
CA LEU A 36 1.87 17.89 19.61
C LEU A 36 1.48 16.69 20.46
N TYR A 37 1.24 15.52 19.83
CA TYR A 37 0.97 14.28 20.55
C TYR A 37 2.09 13.90 21.52
N GLU A 38 3.35 13.97 21.07
CA GLU A 38 4.51 13.66 21.90
C GLU A 38 4.64 14.63 23.10
N GLN A 39 4.40 15.90 22.87
CA GLN A 39 4.44 16.94 23.91
C GLN A 39 3.29 16.76 24.94
N THR A 40 2.07 16.51 24.44
CA THR A 40 0.88 16.39 25.29
C THR A 40 0.87 15.12 26.11
N THR A 41 1.29 14.00 25.53
CA THR A 41 1.21 12.68 26.17
C THR A 41 2.51 12.22 26.81
N GLY A 42 3.64 12.83 26.48
CA GLY A 42 4.99 12.38 26.86
C GLY A 42 5.40 11.04 26.24
N ARG A 43 4.61 10.51 25.31
CA ARG A 43 4.83 9.17 24.74
C ARG A 43 5.56 9.27 23.39
N ARG A 44 6.74 8.68 23.32
CA ARG A 44 7.45 8.39 22.06
C ARG A 44 7.26 6.93 21.67
N GLN A 45 6.78 6.70 20.45
CA GLN A 45 6.69 5.32 19.93
C GLN A 45 8.03 4.90 19.31
N LYS A 46 8.39 3.60 19.48
CA LYS A 46 9.55 3.00 18.81
C LYS A 46 9.44 3.06 17.29
N SER A 47 8.24 2.79 16.74
CA SER A 47 7.95 2.95 15.32
C SER A 47 7.40 4.34 15.09
N ASP A 48 8.14 5.14 14.35
CA ASP A 48 7.84 6.54 14.11
C ASP A 48 6.85 6.73 12.95
N VAL A 49 5.73 6.01 13.01
CA VAL A 49 4.69 6.08 11.98
C VAL A 49 3.94 7.40 12.09
N ILE A 50 4.01 8.21 11.02
CA ILE A 50 3.35 9.51 10.90
C ILE A 50 1.99 9.35 10.24
N ALA A 51 1.92 8.54 9.19
CA ALA A 51 0.71 8.31 8.42
C ALA A 51 0.61 6.86 7.96
N TYR A 52 -0.60 6.44 7.64
CA TYR A 52 -0.89 5.16 7.00
C TYR A 52 -1.44 5.41 5.60
N GLN A 53 -1.22 4.45 4.72
CA GLN A 53 -1.74 4.50 3.36
C GLN A 53 -2.60 3.28 3.07
N VAL A 54 -3.77 3.52 2.49
CA VAL A 54 -4.63 2.51 1.86
C VAL A 54 -4.66 2.79 0.36
N ARG A 55 -4.60 1.75 -0.45
CA ARG A 55 -4.78 1.85 -1.89
C ARG A 55 -6.02 1.07 -2.30
N GLN A 56 -6.94 1.73 -2.98
CA GLN A 56 -8.17 1.17 -3.52
C GLN A 56 -8.10 1.25 -5.05
N SER A 57 -8.36 0.14 -5.75
CA SER A 57 -8.29 0.08 -7.20
C SER A 57 -9.61 -0.44 -7.75
N PHE A 58 -10.04 0.11 -8.88
CA PHE A 58 -11.28 -0.23 -9.56
C PHE A 58 -11.00 -0.98 -10.86
N ARG A 59 -11.98 -1.71 -11.34
CA ARG A 59 -11.90 -2.36 -12.64
C ARG A 59 -11.91 -1.31 -13.74
N PRO A 60 -11.10 -1.46 -14.82
CA PRO A 60 -11.11 -0.51 -15.94
C PRO A 60 -12.50 -0.28 -16.52
N GLY A 61 -12.89 0.98 -16.69
CA GLY A 61 -14.17 1.38 -17.28
C GLY A 61 -15.40 1.23 -16.37
N GLU A 62 -15.23 0.92 -15.08
CA GLU A 62 -16.33 0.71 -14.13
C GLU A 62 -16.73 1.99 -13.40
N VAL A 63 -15.80 2.92 -13.22
CA VAL A 63 -16.04 4.19 -12.51
C VAL A 63 -15.38 5.34 -13.25
N THR A 64 -15.95 6.54 -13.09
CA THR A 64 -15.26 7.79 -13.49
C THR A 64 -14.26 8.21 -12.42
N PRO A 65 -13.26 9.05 -12.75
CA PRO A 65 -12.27 9.52 -11.77
C PRO A 65 -12.92 10.25 -10.59
N GLU A 66 -13.94 11.05 -10.83
CA GLU A 66 -14.67 11.81 -9.80
C GLU A 66 -15.46 10.88 -8.87
N GLU A 67 -16.11 9.85 -9.43
CA GLU A 67 -16.82 8.83 -8.64
C GLU A 67 -15.83 8.03 -7.79
N ALA A 68 -14.69 7.64 -8.37
CA ALA A 68 -13.63 6.95 -7.63
C ALA A 68 -13.11 7.79 -6.45
N ASN A 69 -12.93 9.10 -6.65
CA ASN A 69 -12.52 10.01 -5.58
C ASN A 69 -13.57 10.10 -4.46
N LYS A 70 -14.85 10.23 -4.81
CA LYS A 70 -15.96 10.24 -3.85
C LYS A 70 -16.03 8.95 -3.04
N ILE A 71 -15.90 7.80 -3.71
CA ILE A 71 -15.88 6.48 -3.06
C ILE A 71 -14.68 6.35 -2.11
N GLY A 72 -13.50 6.83 -2.52
CA GLY A 72 -12.32 6.87 -1.65
C GLY A 72 -12.50 7.76 -0.43
N TYR A 73 -13.14 8.91 -0.60
CA TYR A 73 -13.47 9.82 0.50
C TYR A 73 -14.46 9.17 1.49
N GLU A 74 -15.54 8.59 0.98
CA GLU A 74 -16.53 7.87 1.78
C GLU A 74 -15.90 6.71 2.56
N PHE A 75 -15.02 5.95 1.90
CA PHE A 75 -14.27 4.90 2.55
C PHE A 75 -13.45 5.44 3.73
N ALA A 76 -12.70 6.53 3.53
CA ALA A 76 -11.87 7.12 4.57
C ALA A 76 -12.72 7.64 5.75
N GLU A 77 -13.84 8.30 5.46
CA GLU A 77 -14.77 8.81 6.47
C GLU A 77 -15.36 7.68 7.32
N ARG A 78 -15.86 6.63 6.70
CA ARG A 78 -16.43 5.46 7.40
C ARG A 78 -15.37 4.67 8.18
N PHE A 79 -14.17 4.51 7.61
CA PHE A 79 -13.08 3.76 8.26
C PHE A 79 -12.53 4.50 9.47
N LEU A 80 -12.28 5.79 9.35
CA LEU A 80 -11.65 6.63 10.37
C LEU A 80 -12.67 7.25 11.33
N LYS A 81 -13.97 7.19 11.00
CA LYS A 81 -15.09 7.71 11.82
C LYS A 81 -14.90 9.18 12.19
N GLY A 82 -14.34 9.98 11.29
CA GLY A 82 -14.07 11.41 11.50
C GLY A 82 -13.00 11.72 12.56
N LYS A 83 -12.21 10.74 13.00
CA LYS A 83 -11.24 10.94 14.10
C LYS A 83 -9.84 11.30 13.64
N HIS A 84 -9.53 11.12 12.37
CA HIS A 84 -8.20 11.37 11.80
C HIS A 84 -8.31 12.22 10.56
N ALA A 85 -7.38 13.15 10.39
CA ALA A 85 -7.24 13.89 9.14
C ALA A 85 -6.77 12.94 8.04
N PHE A 86 -7.27 13.13 6.82
CA PHE A 86 -6.90 12.31 5.68
C PHE A 86 -6.94 13.09 4.36
N ILE A 87 -6.25 12.56 3.38
CA ILE A 87 -6.27 13.01 1.99
C ILE A 87 -6.49 11.82 1.07
N VAL A 88 -7.28 12.03 0.03
CA VAL A 88 -7.56 11.06 -1.03
C VAL A 88 -7.10 11.66 -2.34
N ALA A 89 -6.23 10.95 -3.07
CA ALA A 89 -5.81 11.32 -4.39
C ALA A 89 -6.13 10.18 -5.37
N THR A 90 -6.88 10.50 -6.42
CA THR A 90 -7.25 9.55 -7.45
C THR A 90 -6.31 9.67 -8.64
N HIS A 91 -5.70 8.58 -9.02
CA HIS A 91 -4.77 8.48 -10.13
C HIS A 91 -5.43 7.86 -11.35
N THR A 92 -5.21 8.49 -12.50
CA THR A 92 -5.73 8.07 -13.82
C THR A 92 -4.60 7.67 -14.79
N ASP A 93 -3.34 7.69 -14.33
CA ASP A 93 -2.14 7.43 -15.14
C ASP A 93 -2.00 5.98 -15.62
N ARG A 94 -2.91 5.08 -15.20
CA ARG A 94 -2.89 3.67 -15.57
C ARG A 94 -4.20 3.23 -16.21
N ALA A 95 -4.20 2.02 -16.78
CA ALA A 95 -5.38 1.40 -17.37
C ALA A 95 -6.54 1.22 -16.36
N HIS A 96 -6.29 1.31 -15.08
CA HIS A 96 -7.28 1.22 -14.01
C HIS A 96 -7.16 2.44 -13.07
N ILE A 97 -8.30 3.00 -12.75
CA ILE A 97 -8.38 4.11 -11.78
C ILE A 97 -8.09 3.56 -10.38
N HIS A 98 -7.32 4.31 -9.59
CA HIS A 98 -7.01 3.90 -8.24
C HIS A 98 -6.82 5.10 -7.30
N ASN A 99 -7.31 4.92 -6.08
CA ASN A 99 -7.20 5.90 -5.01
C ASN A 99 -5.99 5.61 -4.13
N HIS A 100 -5.28 6.65 -3.76
CA HIS A 100 -4.35 6.69 -2.65
C HIS A 100 -4.99 7.45 -1.50
N ILE A 101 -5.30 6.75 -0.41
CA ILE A 101 -5.90 7.31 0.79
C ILE A 101 -4.83 7.33 1.86
N ILE A 102 -4.38 8.52 2.25
CA ILE A 102 -3.38 8.70 3.31
C ILE A 102 -4.05 9.37 4.48
N TYR A 103 -3.91 8.78 5.66
CA TYR A 103 -4.48 9.34 6.89
C TYR A 103 -3.43 9.47 7.98
N ASN A 104 -3.62 10.50 8.80
CA ASN A 104 -2.73 10.80 9.92
C ASN A 104 -2.81 9.68 10.97
N SER A 105 -1.66 9.22 11.46
CA SER A 105 -1.60 8.27 12.57
C SER A 105 -2.10 8.87 13.89
N THR A 106 -2.03 10.18 14.04
CA THR A 106 -2.50 10.90 15.24
C THR A 106 -3.94 11.31 15.04
N ALA A 107 -4.78 11.08 16.04
CA ALA A 107 -6.17 11.53 16.05
C ALA A 107 -6.24 13.06 16.16
N LEU A 108 -7.33 13.66 15.66
CA LEU A 108 -7.55 15.10 15.66
C LEU A 108 -7.51 15.74 17.07
N ASP A 109 -7.86 14.96 18.11
CA ASP A 109 -7.79 15.39 19.50
C ASP A 109 -6.34 15.42 20.06
N GLY A 110 -5.34 14.97 19.31
CA GLY A 110 -3.95 14.93 19.74
C GLY A 110 -3.63 13.97 20.87
N THR A 111 -4.61 13.19 21.36
CA THR A 111 -4.45 12.34 22.56
C THR A 111 -4.19 10.88 22.25
N ARG A 112 -4.53 10.44 21.06
CA ARG A 112 -4.48 9.03 20.63
C ARG A 112 -3.84 8.88 19.28
N LYS A 113 -3.26 7.69 19.06
CA LYS A 113 -2.82 7.26 17.73
C LYS A 113 -3.72 6.17 17.19
N PHE A 114 -3.81 6.10 15.87
CA PHE A 114 -4.46 4.98 15.18
C PHE A 114 -3.80 3.68 15.64
N ARG A 115 -4.63 2.75 16.08
CA ARG A 115 -4.16 1.43 16.49
C ARG A 115 -4.30 0.48 15.30
N ASP A 116 -3.17 0.18 14.66
CA ASP A 116 -3.12 -0.93 13.73
C ASP A 116 -3.28 -2.25 14.48
N PHE A 117 -4.20 -3.10 14.04
CA PHE A 117 -4.52 -4.38 14.67
C PHE A 117 -4.39 -5.51 13.63
N TYR A 118 -4.23 -6.73 14.11
CA TYR A 118 -3.95 -7.89 13.27
C TYR A 118 -4.93 -8.06 12.09
N PHE A 119 -6.20 -7.68 12.26
CA PHE A 119 -7.22 -7.79 11.23
C PHE A 119 -7.51 -6.47 10.49
N SER A 120 -6.72 -5.42 10.67
CA SER A 120 -6.98 -4.12 10.02
C SER A 120 -7.05 -4.23 8.50
N ALA A 121 -6.17 -5.00 7.88
CA ALA A 121 -6.21 -5.25 6.44
C ALA A 121 -7.50 -5.93 5.99
N LEU A 122 -8.03 -6.87 6.79
CA LEU A 122 -9.31 -7.52 6.50
C LEU A 122 -10.50 -6.56 6.68
N ALA A 123 -10.44 -5.70 7.70
CA ALA A 123 -11.46 -4.67 7.93
C ALA A 123 -11.50 -3.65 6.78
N VAL A 124 -10.33 -3.17 6.34
CA VAL A 124 -10.16 -2.30 5.17
C VAL A 124 -10.78 -2.96 3.93
N GLN A 125 -10.44 -4.22 3.66
CA GLN A 125 -10.97 -4.93 2.50
C GLN A 125 -12.50 -5.09 2.57
N ARG A 126 -13.04 -5.55 3.69
CA ARG A 126 -14.50 -5.75 3.84
C ARG A 126 -15.28 -4.45 3.73
N LEU A 127 -14.75 -3.36 4.29
CA LEU A 127 -15.40 -2.07 4.16
C LEU A 127 -15.36 -1.58 2.72
N SER A 128 -14.23 -1.73 2.02
CA SER A 128 -14.13 -1.39 0.60
C SER A 128 -15.08 -2.21 -0.25
N ASP A 129 -15.15 -3.53 -0.02
CA ASP A 129 -16.07 -4.42 -0.72
C ASP A 129 -17.54 -4.01 -0.48
N LEU A 130 -17.90 -3.65 0.76
CA LEU A 130 -19.25 -3.18 1.11
C LEU A 130 -19.62 -1.90 0.35
N ILE A 131 -18.75 -0.89 0.38
CA ILE A 131 -18.98 0.38 -0.31
C ILE A 131 -19.08 0.15 -1.84
N CYS A 132 -18.20 -0.68 -2.41
CA CYS A 132 -18.28 -1.02 -3.83
C CYS A 132 -19.63 -1.67 -4.18
N LEU A 133 -20.15 -2.56 -3.35
CA LEU A 133 -21.46 -3.18 -3.56
C LEU A 133 -22.61 -2.14 -3.44
N GLU A 134 -22.54 -1.22 -2.49
CA GLU A 134 -23.52 -0.12 -2.35
C GLU A 134 -23.56 0.76 -3.60
N HIS A 135 -22.40 0.98 -4.24
CA HIS A 135 -22.27 1.70 -5.51
C HIS A 135 -22.44 0.83 -6.77
N GLN A 136 -22.90 -0.43 -6.62
CA GLN A 136 -23.12 -1.38 -7.71
C GLN A 136 -21.85 -1.72 -8.52
N LEU A 137 -20.69 -1.62 -7.87
CA LEU A 137 -19.39 -1.92 -8.46
C LEU A 137 -19.00 -3.39 -8.21
N SER A 138 -18.10 -3.88 -9.04
CA SER A 138 -17.60 -5.24 -8.91
C SER A 138 -16.67 -5.40 -7.70
N VAL A 139 -16.74 -6.54 -7.04
CA VAL A 139 -15.84 -6.94 -5.96
C VAL A 139 -15.09 -8.20 -6.33
N ILE A 140 -13.84 -8.30 -5.87
CA ILE A 140 -12.99 -9.47 -6.14
C ILE A 140 -13.51 -10.65 -5.32
N GLN A 141 -14.06 -11.66 -6.00
CA GLN A 141 -14.41 -12.93 -5.38
C GLN A 141 -13.12 -13.70 -5.05
N LYS A 142 -12.94 -14.03 -3.78
CA LYS A 142 -11.78 -14.82 -3.34
C LYS A 142 -11.92 -16.25 -3.83
N LYS A 143 -10.97 -16.69 -4.64
CA LYS A 143 -10.86 -18.12 -4.98
C LYS A 143 -10.59 -18.94 -3.72
N PRO A 144 -11.13 -20.17 -3.64
CA PRO A 144 -10.79 -21.12 -2.58
C PRO A 144 -9.27 -21.28 -2.45
N TYR A 145 -8.77 -21.54 -1.25
CA TYR A 145 -7.33 -21.64 -0.98
C TYR A 145 -6.59 -22.60 -1.94
N ARG A 146 -7.24 -23.68 -2.31
CA ARG A 146 -6.70 -24.70 -3.23
C ARG A 146 -6.53 -24.18 -4.68
N GLU A 147 -7.31 -23.19 -5.09
CA GLU A 147 -7.30 -22.62 -6.44
C GLU A 147 -6.46 -21.33 -6.52
N ARG A 148 -5.91 -20.89 -5.38
CA ARG A 148 -5.04 -19.71 -5.37
C ARG A 148 -3.70 -20.07 -5.97
N GLN A 149 -3.39 -19.53 -7.15
CA GLN A 149 -2.04 -19.58 -7.66
C GLN A 149 -1.10 -18.93 -6.64
N LYS A 150 -0.02 -19.64 -6.28
CA LYS A 150 1.06 -19.05 -5.50
C LYS A 150 1.54 -17.82 -6.27
N ARG A 151 1.38 -16.63 -5.71
CA ARG A 151 1.97 -15.42 -6.30
C ARG A 151 3.49 -15.58 -6.24
N ILE A 152 4.09 -15.84 -7.40
CA ILE A 152 5.51 -15.61 -7.59
C ILE A 152 5.64 -14.09 -7.73
N LEU A 153 5.88 -13.38 -6.62
CA LEU A 153 5.96 -11.91 -6.58
C LEU A 153 7.17 -11.39 -7.38
N TYR A 154 8.21 -12.19 -7.49
CA TYR A 154 9.42 -11.96 -8.31
C TYR A 154 9.93 -13.31 -8.77
N PRO A 155 10.62 -13.39 -9.94
CA PRO A 155 11.40 -14.57 -10.23
C PRO A 155 12.34 -14.79 -9.04
N PRO A 156 12.45 -16.02 -8.52
CA PRO A 156 13.35 -16.29 -7.40
C PRO A 156 14.73 -15.78 -7.80
N LYS A 157 15.29 -14.86 -7.00
CA LYS A 157 16.69 -14.48 -7.18
C LYS A 157 17.50 -15.75 -7.11
N GLU A 158 18.24 -16.06 -8.18
CA GLU A 158 19.21 -17.16 -8.16
C GLU A 158 20.05 -17.05 -6.92
N SER A 159 19.96 -18.04 -6.06
CA SER A 159 20.80 -18.09 -4.88
C SER A 159 22.28 -18.28 -5.29
N ASN A 160 23.21 -17.88 -4.44
CA ASN A 160 24.64 -18.14 -4.71
C ASN A 160 24.91 -19.64 -4.90
N ARG A 161 24.11 -20.52 -4.28
CA ARG A 161 24.13 -21.96 -4.47
C ARG A 161 23.72 -22.35 -5.88
N ASP A 162 22.63 -21.78 -6.42
CA ASP A 162 22.13 -22.08 -7.75
C ASP A 162 23.15 -21.65 -8.80
N LYS A 163 23.77 -20.47 -8.64
CA LYS A 163 24.84 -19.98 -9.49
C LYS A 163 26.06 -20.92 -9.47
N LEU A 164 26.43 -21.39 -8.28
CA LEU A 164 27.56 -22.32 -8.11
C LEU A 164 27.25 -23.65 -8.78
N CYS A 165 26.05 -24.22 -8.59
CA CYS A 165 25.61 -25.44 -9.23
C CYS A 165 25.64 -25.29 -10.77
N THR A 166 25.12 -24.18 -11.32
CA THR A 166 25.14 -23.90 -12.76
C THR A 166 26.56 -23.83 -13.30
N VAL A 167 27.48 -23.22 -12.57
CA VAL A 167 28.91 -23.17 -12.99
C VAL A 167 29.53 -24.55 -12.93
N ILE A 168 29.30 -25.34 -11.90
CA ILE A 168 29.79 -26.72 -11.78
C ILE A 168 29.25 -27.61 -12.91
N ASP A 169 27.92 -27.53 -13.15
CA ASP A 169 27.28 -28.30 -14.24
C ASP A 169 27.83 -27.93 -15.59
N ASN A 170 28.08 -26.65 -15.87
CA ASN A 170 28.70 -26.20 -17.11
C ASN A 170 30.14 -26.72 -17.26
N ILE A 171 30.93 -26.71 -16.18
CA ILE A 171 32.32 -27.27 -16.21
C ILE A 171 32.26 -28.77 -16.46
N LEU A 172 31.36 -29.49 -15.80
CA LEU A 172 31.21 -30.94 -15.96
C LEU A 172 30.71 -31.34 -17.36
N LEU A 173 29.93 -30.48 -18.02
CA LEU A 173 29.42 -30.74 -19.38
C LEU A 173 30.42 -30.37 -20.49
N HIS A 174 31.24 -29.35 -20.26
CA HIS A 174 32.14 -28.82 -21.31
C HIS A 174 33.61 -29.23 -21.16
N ASP A 175 34.05 -29.46 -19.95
CA ASP A 175 35.37 -29.97 -19.69
C ASP A 175 35.24 -31.42 -19.24
N ASN A 176 35.86 -32.36 -19.98
CA ASN A 176 36.11 -33.73 -19.54
C ASN A 176 37.14 -33.72 -18.37
N CYS A 177 36.98 -32.81 -17.42
CA CYS A 177 37.81 -32.69 -16.25
C CYS A 177 37.40 -33.79 -15.27
N LEU A 178 37.94 -34.97 -15.47
CA LEU A 178 38.00 -35.98 -14.45
C LEU A 178 38.79 -35.39 -13.27
N LEU A 179 38.06 -35.13 -12.17
CA LEU A 179 38.71 -34.90 -10.88
C LEU A 179 39.51 -36.18 -10.54
N TYR A 180 40.72 -36.27 -11.00
CA TYR A 180 41.65 -37.27 -10.51
C TYR A 180 42.03 -36.91 -9.06
N THR A 181 41.38 -37.53 -8.14
CA THR A 181 41.96 -37.74 -6.85
C THR A 181 43.07 -38.79 -7.03
N SER A 182 44.28 -38.36 -7.25
CA SER A 182 45.42 -39.29 -7.18
C SER A 182 45.44 -39.88 -5.78
N PRO A 183 45.45 -41.21 -5.61
CA PRO A 183 45.67 -41.80 -4.31
C PRO A 183 47.05 -41.32 -3.80
N SER A 184 47.05 -40.72 -2.65
CA SER A 184 48.29 -40.38 -1.95
C SER A 184 49.11 -41.65 -1.70
N PRO A 185 50.43 -41.61 -1.91
CA PRO A 185 51.28 -42.74 -1.66
C PRO A 185 51.34 -43.17 -0.18
#